data_8147bd51850ec934847f75b3cdaaeec1
#
_entry.id   8147bd51850ec934847f75b3cdaaeec1
#
_cell.length_a   1.000
_cell.length_b   1.000
_cell.length_c   1.000
_cell.angle_alpha   90.00
_cell.angle_beta   90.00
_cell.angle_gamma   90.00
#
_symmetry.space_group_name_H-M   'P 1'
#
loop_
_entity.id
_entity.type
_entity.pdbx_description
1 polymer ?
#
loop_
_entity_poly.entity_id
_entity_poly.type
_entity_poly.pdbx_seq_one_letter_code
_entity_poly.pdbx_strand_id
1 'polypeptide(L)'
;MFSIIIPTWNNLALLQLCIRSIRQNSAYAHQIIVHVNDGSDGSLDWVRAQGITHTASPQNIGICLAVNEAAMHATQDYILYLNDDMYCCPGWDTALVNKLERLNTDLFMLSGTMIEPRDTHNPCVIVKNYGSDANHFDEARLLAELPQHTKVDWCGATWPPTLVSKRWWFKVGGYSSEFSPGMSSDNDFSMKLWHAGCRIFLGVGDSLVYHFQCKSTGKVKKNDGGRQFLHKWGMRQSVFDHYFLRRGQIARGLQLDEPEDTRELHWQLLRSRLKRALS
;
A
#
# COMPACT_ATOMS: atom_id res chain seq x y z
N MET A 1 -4.44 -17.79 3.12
CA MET A 1 -4.08 -16.85 4.21
C MET A 1 -4.53 -15.42 3.87
N PHE A 2 -4.05 -14.80 2.78
CA PHE A 2 -4.47 -13.46 2.34
C PHE A 2 -5.14 -13.53 0.96
N SER A 3 -6.08 -12.61 0.69
CA SER A 3 -6.49 -12.25 -0.67
C SER A 3 -5.61 -11.07 -1.11
N ILE A 4 -4.64 -11.34 -2.00
CA ILE A 4 -3.72 -10.34 -2.54
C ILE A 4 -4.37 -9.70 -3.75
N ILE A 5 -4.68 -8.41 -3.69
CA ILE A 5 -5.26 -7.64 -4.78
C ILE A 5 -4.19 -6.82 -5.48
N ILE A 6 -4.09 -6.96 -6.80
CA ILE A 6 -3.04 -6.35 -7.62
C ILE A 6 -3.70 -5.62 -8.79
N PRO A 7 -3.81 -4.29 -8.73
CA PRO A 7 -4.20 -3.52 -9.92
C PRO A 7 -3.00 -3.40 -10.87
N THR A 8 -3.24 -3.57 -12.17
CA THR A 8 -2.22 -3.41 -13.21
C THR A 8 -2.75 -2.56 -14.36
N TRP A 9 -1.88 -1.83 -15.02
CA TRP A 9 -2.18 -1.06 -16.22
C TRP A 9 -1.02 -1.12 -17.21
N ASN A 10 -1.14 -2.03 -18.19
CA ASN A 10 -0.16 -2.22 -19.26
C ASN A 10 1.27 -2.32 -18.73
N ASN A 11 1.49 -3.29 -17.81
CA ASN A 11 2.75 -3.50 -17.12
C ASN A 11 3.07 -5.00 -16.99
N LEU A 12 2.86 -5.76 -18.08
CA LEU A 12 2.91 -7.23 -18.10
C LEU A 12 4.19 -7.79 -17.51
N ALA A 13 5.36 -7.25 -17.88
CA ALA A 13 6.64 -7.81 -17.43
C ALA A 13 6.82 -7.74 -15.90
N LEU A 14 6.43 -6.63 -15.28
CA LEU A 14 6.52 -6.48 -13.82
C LEU A 14 5.39 -7.23 -13.11
N LEU A 15 4.17 -7.27 -13.68
CA LEU A 15 3.09 -8.11 -13.15
C LEU A 15 3.51 -9.59 -13.09
N GLN A 16 4.16 -10.09 -14.13
CA GLN A 16 4.69 -11.47 -14.18
C GLN A 16 5.73 -11.69 -13.07
N LEU A 17 6.65 -10.76 -12.91
CA LEU A 17 7.68 -10.80 -11.87
C LEU A 17 7.07 -10.74 -10.46
N CYS A 18 6.11 -9.86 -10.24
CA CYS A 18 5.36 -9.73 -8.99
C CYS A 18 4.68 -11.05 -8.62
N ILE A 19 3.89 -11.62 -9.51
CA ILE A 19 3.15 -12.88 -9.26
C ILE A 19 4.11 -14.05 -9.08
N ARG A 20 5.20 -14.12 -9.86
CA ARG A 20 6.26 -15.11 -9.68
C ARG A 20 6.86 -15.02 -8.28
N SER A 21 7.20 -13.82 -7.81
CA SER A 21 7.79 -13.63 -6.48
C SER A 21 6.84 -14.06 -5.36
N ILE A 22 5.55 -13.74 -5.46
CA ILE A 22 4.54 -14.22 -4.51
C ILE A 22 4.52 -15.75 -4.46
N ARG A 23 4.44 -16.40 -5.61
CA ARG A 23 4.38 -17.87 -5.69
C ARG A 23 5.64 -18.58 -5.18
N GLN A 24 6.80 -17.98 -5.36
CA GLN A 24 8.09 -18.58 -4.99
C GLN A 24 8.50 -18.26 -3.55
N ASN A 25 8.21 -17.07 -3.06
CA ASN A 25 8.77 -16.54 -1.82
C ASN A 25 7.78 -16.48 -0.65
N SER A 26 6.53 -16.93 -0.85
CA SER A 26 5.54 -17.02 0.23
C SER A 26 5.64 -18.38 0.93
N ALA A 27 5.52 -18.34 2.26
CA ALA A 27 5.41 -19.53 3.11
C ALA A 27 3.98 -20.07 3.14
N TYR A 28 2.99 -19.21 2.88
CA TYR A 28 1.57 -19.53 2.96
C TYR A 28 0.91 -19.52 1.58
N ALA A 29 -0.17 -20.30 1.42
CA ALA A 29 -1.03 -20.23 0.24
C ALA A 29 -1.89 -18.97 0.30
N HIS A 30 -1.79 -18.12 -0.73
CA HIS A 30 -2.57 -16.90 -0.89
C HIS A 30 -3.51 -17.00 -2.08
N GLN A 31 -4.63 -16.31 -2.02
CA GLN A 31 -5.45 -16.02 -3.18
C GLN A 31 -4.86 -14.80 -3.90
N ILE A 32 -4.60 -14.91 -5.20
CA ILE A 32 -4.16 -13.78 -6.03
C ILE A 32 -5.33 -13.31 -6.88
N ILE A 33 -5.63 -12.01 -6.86
CA ILE A 33 -6.70 -11.37 -7.61
C ILE A 33 -6.09 -10.17 -8.35
N VAL A 34 -6.22 -10.14 -9.66
CA VAL A 34 -5.67 -9.07 -10.51
C VAL A 34 -6.81 -8.24 -11.09
N HIS A 35 -6.75 -6.92 -10.97
CA HIS A 35 -7.55 -6.04 -11.80
C HIS A 35 -6.72 -5.53 -12.97
N VAL A 36 -7.16 -5.82 -14.19
CA VAL A 36 -6.46 -5.42 -15.42
C VAL A 36 -7.15 -4.19 -16.01
N ASN A 37 -6.48 -3.04 -15.95
CA ASN A 37 -6.89 -1.84 -16.65
C ASN A 37 -6.36 -1.91 -18.08
N ASP A 38 -7.24 -1.74 -19.10
CA ASP A 38 -6.94 -1.78 -20.53
C ASP A 38 -6.41 -3.16 -20.98
N GLY A 39 -5.21 -3.56 -20.60
CA GLY A 39 -4.64 -4.89 -20.90
C GLY A 39 -4.19 -5.07 -22.35
N SER A 40 -4.04 -3.98 -23.11
CA SER A 40 -3.60 -4.00 -24.53
C SER A 40 -2.15 -4.50 -24.72
N ASP A 41 -1.35 -4.55 -23.63
CA ASP A 41 0.00 -5.10 -23.60
C ASP A 41 0.04 -6.64 -23.49
N GLY A 42 -1.12 -7.32 -23.48
CA GLY A 42 -1.25 -8.75 -23.28
C GLY A 42 -1.41 -9.19 -21.82
N SER A 43 -1.47 -8.25 -20.86
CA SER A 43 -1.65 -8.57 -19.43
C SER A 43 -2.93 -9.36 -19.19
N LEU A 44 -4.04 -9.00 -19.85
CA LEU A 44 -5.33 -9.67 -19.66
C LEU A 44 -5.29 -11.13 -20.16
N ASP A 45 -4.73 -11.35 -21.34
CA ASP A 45 -4.64 -12.70 -21.92
C ASP A 45 -3.71 -13.58 -21.10
N TRP A 46 -2.61 -13.01 -20.61
CA TRP A 46 -1.70 -13.72 -19.72
C TRP A 46 -2.38 -14.11 -18.40
N VAL A 47 -3.08 -13.20 -17.74
CA VAL A 47 -3.79 -13.47 -16.47
C VAL A 47 -4.83 -14.59 -16.65
N ARG A 48 -5.56 -14.58 -17.76
CA ARG A 48 -6.52 -15.63 -18.15
C ARG A 48 -5.83 -16.98 -18.35
N ALA A 49 -4.74 -16.99 -19.10
CA ALA A 49 -3.97 -18.21 -19.37
C ALA A 49 -3.37 -18.82 -18.09
N GLN A 50 -3.06 -17.99 -17.08
CA GLN A 50 -2.58 -18.44 -15.78
C GLN A 50 -3.70 -18.91 -14.83
N GLY A 51 -4.97 -18.84 -15.22
CA GLY A 51 -6.12 -19.18 -14.36
C GLY A 51 -6.24 -18.31 -13.11
N ILE A 52 -5.71 -17.07 -13.14
CA ILE A 52 -5.74 -16.14 -12.00
C ILE A 52 -7.13 -15.50 -11.92
N THR A 53 -7.69 -15.46 -10.70
CA THR A 53 -8.92 -14.68 -10.45
C THR A 53 -8.70 -13.23 -10.87
N HIS A 54 -9.57 -12.68 -11.70
CA HIS A 54 -9.37 -11.32 -12.21
C HIS A 54 -10.68 -10.58 -12.48
N THR A 55 -10.57 -9.26 -12.49
CA THR A 55 -11.51 -8.31 -13.08
C THR A 55 -10.79 -7.52 -14.16
N ALA A 56 -11.52 -6.90 -15.06
CA ALA A 56 -10.92 -6.10 -16.12
C ALA A 56 -11.81 -4.92 -16.51
N SER A 57 -11.19 -3.83 -16.93
CA SER A 57 -11.85 -2.68 -17.51
C SER A 57 -11.26 -2.35 -18.89
N PRO A 58 -12.07 -1.87 -19.85
CA PRO A 58 -11.60 -1.58 -21.23
C PRO A 58 -10.68 -0.36 -21.30
N GLN A 59 -10.54 0.38 -20.22
CA GLN A 59 -9.67 1.55 -20.05
C GLN A 59 -9.20 1.66 -18.62
N ASN A 60 -8.22 2.53 -18.37
CA ASN A 60 -7.75 2.78 -17.00
C ASN A 60 -8.82 3.52 -16.18
N ILE A 61 -9.41 2.82 -15.21
CA ILE A 61 -10.41 3.38 -14.27
C ILE A 61 -9.78 3.96 -13.00
N GLY A 62 -8.45 3.93 -12.89
CA GLY A 62 -7.70 4.40 -11.74
C GLY A 62 -7.66 3.40 -10.59
N ILE A 63 -6.73 3.65 -9.67
CA ILE A 63 -6.41 2.69 -8.60
C ILE A 63 -7.60 2.46 -7.65
N CYS A 64 -8.35 3.52 -7.31
CA CYS A 64 -9.42 3.43 -6.32
C CYS A 64 -10.52 2.44 -6.74
N LEU A 65 -10.96 2.52 -8.00
CA LEU A 65 -11.97 1.60 -8.53
C LEU A 65 -11.38 0.21 -8.75
N ALA A 66 -10.17 0.13 -9.32
CA ALA A 66 -9.49 -1.13 -9.61
C ALA A 66 -9.30 -2.01 -8.37
N VAL A 67 -8.81 -1.44 -7.25
CA VAL A 67 -8.62 -2.21 -6.01
C VAL A 67 -9.96 -2.61 -5.38
N ASN A 68 -10.99 -1.76 -5.48
CA ASN A 68 -12.31 -2.08 -4.96
C ASN A 68 -12.97 -3.22 -5.75
N GLU A 69 -12.90 -3.20 -7.08
CA GLU A 69 -13.41 -4.29 -7.91
C GLU A 69 -12.70 -5.61 -7.63
N ALA A 70 -11.36 -5.60 -7.54
CA ALA A 70 -10.60 -6.79 -7.17
C ALA A 70 -10.99 -7.31 -5.78
N ALA A 71 -11.17 -6.41 -4.80
CA ALA A 71 -11.52 -6.77 -3.42
C ALA A 71 -12.86 -7.50 -3.31
N MET A 72 -13.81 -7.27 -4.23
CA MET A 72 -15.10 -8.00 -4.24
C MET A 72 -14.95 -9.51 -4.43
N HIS A 73 -13.81 -9.96 -4.97
CA HIS A 73 -13.50 -11.38 -5.17
C HIS A 73 -12.66 -11.99 -4.03
N ALA A 74 -12.39 -11.21 -2.97
CA ALA A 74 -11.60 -11.67 -1.83
C ALA A 74 -12.34 -12.75 -1.03
N THR A 75 -11.75 -13.94 -0.89
CA THR A 75 -12.31 -15.06 -0.13
C THR A 75 -11.67 -15.26 1.24
N GLN A 76 -10.46 -14.74 1.45
CA GLN A 76 -9.75 -14.83 2.72
C GLN A 76 -10.17 -13.73 3.70
N ASP A 77 -9.85 -13.91 4.99
CA ASP A 77 -10.22 -12.95 6.04
C ASP A 77 -9.44 -11.64 6.00
N TYR A 78 -8.32 -11.62 5.29
CA TYR A 78 -7.46 -10.47 5.16
C TYR A 78 -7.25 -10.11 3.69
N ILE A 79 -7.31 -8.82 3.39
CA ILE A 79 -6.98 -8.25 2.08
C ILE A 79 -5.60 -7.63 2.17
N LEU A 80 -4.71 -8.03 1.25
CA LEU A 80 -3.42 -7.41 1.04
C LEU A 80 -3.43 -6.69 -0.31
N TYR A 81 -3.30 -5.37 -0.31
CA TYR A 81 -3.10 -4.60 -1.52
C TYR A 81 -1.60 -4.52 -1.84
N LEU A 82 -1.24 -4.89 -3.06
CA LEU A 82 0.12 -4.91 -3.59
C LEU A 82 0.15 -4.26 -4.98
N ASN A 83 1.15 -3.42 -5.26
CA ASN A 83 1.36 -2.90 -6.61
C ASN A 83 1.96 -3.97 -7.53
N ASP A 84 1.66 -3.89 -8.82
CA ASP A 84 2.18 -4.80 -9.85
C ASP A 84 3.70 -4.66 -10.11
N ASP A 85 4.31 -3.57 -9.63
CA ASP A 85 5.74 -3.30 -9.70
C ASP A 85 6.48 -3.57 -8.37
N MET A 86 6.00 -4.58 -7.62
CA MET A 86 6.64 -5.04 -6.39
C MET A 86 7.09 -6.50 -6.51
N TYR A 87 8.30 -6.78 -6.02
CA TYR A 87 8.85 -8.13 -5.86
C TYR A 87 8.86 -8.48 -4.38
N CYS A 88 8.09 -9.49 -3.99
CA CYS A 88 8.04 -9.99 -2.62
C CYS A 88 9.32 -10.76 -2.30
N CYS A 89 10.07 -10.36 -1.28
CA CYS A 89 11.28 -11.06 -0.85
C CYS A 89 10.95 -12.29 0.01
N PRO A 90 11.80 -13.33 0.10
CA PRO A 90 11.59 -14.47 0.98
C PRO A 90 11.26 -14.06 2.42
N GLY A 91 10.22 -14.67 3.01
CA GLY A 91 9.79 -14.41 4.39
C GLY A 91 8.87 -13.21 4.58
N TRP A 92 8.54 -12.48 3.53
CA TRP A 92 7.69 -11.28 3.60
C TRP A 92 6.33 -11.53 4.27
N ASP A 93 5.67 -12.63 3.91
CA ASP A 93 4.36 -13.01 4.44
C ASP A 93 4.45 -13.58 5.85
N THR A 94 5.47 -14.35 6.15
CA THR A 94 5.75 -14.86 7.50
C THR A 94 5.91 -13.71 8.49
N ALA A 95 6.61 -12.65 8.12
CA ALA A 95 6.77 -11.47 8.96
C ALA A 95 5.43 -10.80 9.26
N LEU A 96 4.54 -10.67 8.26
CA LEU A 96 3.18 -10.13 8.46
C LEU A 96 2.32 -11.04 9.33
N VAL A 97 2.36 -12.37 9.11
CA VAL A 97 1.59 -13.33 9.91
C VAL A 97 2.03 -13.29 11.37
N ASN A 98 3.33 -13.29 11.65
CA ASN A 98 3.87 -13.17 13.02
C ASN A 98 3.41 -11.89 13.73
N LYS A 99 3.15 -10.80 12.98
CA LYS A 99 2.55 -9.59 13.59
C LYS A 99 1.06 -9.76 13.82
N LEU A 100 0.32 -10.33 12.86
CA LEU A 100 -1.12 -10.59 13.01
C LEU A 100 -1.43 -11.43 14.25
N GLU A 101 -0.65 -12.47 14.51
CA GLU A 101 -0.82 -13.36 15.68
C GLU A 101 -0.67 -12.65 17.03
N ARG A 102 -0.02 -11.50 17.05
CA ARG A 102 0.14 -10.65 18.24
C ARG A 102 -0.95 -9.62 18.42
N LEU A 103 -1.85 -9.47 17.42
CA LEU A 103 -2.95 -8.52 17.50
C LEU A 103 -4.15 -9.13 18.20
N ASN A 104 -4.72 -8.39 19.17
CA ASN A 104 -5.96 -8.76 19.86
C ASN A 104 -7.20 -8.11 19.22
N THR A 105 -7.09 -7.66 17.96
CA THR A 105 -8.16 -6.97 17.25
C THR A 105 -8.03 -7.22 15.74
N ASP A 106 -9.16 -7.16 15.03
CA ASP A 106 -9.22 -7.20 13.58
C ASP A 106 -9.21 -5.79 12.93
N LEU A 107 -9.15 -4.74 13.75
CA LEU A 107 -9.07 -3.34 13.30
C LEU A 107 -7.62 -2.85 13.33
N PHE A 108 -6.92 -3.03 12.23
CA PHE A 108 -5.52 -2.67 12.03
C PHE A 108 -5.20 -2.35 10.58
N MET A 109 -4.07 -1.73 10.34
CA MET A 109 -3.41 -1.61 9.05
C MET A 109 -1.92 -1.93 9.22
N LEU A 110 -1.46 -3.00 8.59
CA LEU A 110 -0.04 -3.34 8.53
C LEU A 110 0.50 -3.01 7.13
N SER A 111 1.75 -2.59 7.04
CA SER A 111 2.46 -2.45 5.77
C SER A 111 3.78 -3.21 5.81
N GLY A 112 4.15 -3.81 4.68
CA GLY A 112 5.52 -4.27 4.49
C GLY A 112 6.49 -3.09 4.30
N THR A 113 7.76 -3.34 4.44
CA THR A 113 8.84 -2.37 4.21
C THR A 113 9.36 -2.49 2.78
N MET A 114 9.33 -1.38 2.06
CA MET A 114 9.84 -1.33 0.69
C MET A 114 11.36 -1.14 0.67
N ILE A 115 12.03 -1.83 -0.26
CA ILE A 115 13.38 -1.51 -0.72
C ILE A 115 13.22 -0.79 -2.06
N GLU A 116 13.73 0.43 -2.18
CA GLU A 116 13.52 1.29 -3.35
C GLU A 116 14.85 1.70 -4.01
N PRO A 117 14.92 1.74 -5.37
CA PRO A 117 16.15 2.07 -6.09
C PRO A 117 16.58 3.52 -5.93
N ARG A 118 15.63 4.42 -5.60
CA ARG A 118 15.88 5.87 -5.50
C ARG A 118 15.39 6.41 -4.18
N ASP A 119 16.17 7.32 -3.60
CA ASP A 119 15.77 8.03 -2.39
C ASP A 119 14.66 9.06 -2.72
N THR A 120 13.52 8.88 -2.08
CA THR A 120 12.37 9.80 -2.12
C THR A 120 12.22 10.57 -0.80
N HIS A 121 13.20 10.48 0.10
CA HIS A 121 13.15 10.99 1.48
C HIS A 121 12.00 10.38 2.30
N ASN A 122 11.57 9.17 1.93
CA ASN A 122 10.57 8.44 2.68
C ASN A 122 11.23 7.65 3.83
N PRO A 123 10.97 8.02 5.10
CA PRO A 123 11.62 7.35 6.24
C PRO A 123 11.18 5.89 6.44
N CYS A 124 10.11 5.46 5.74
CA CYS A 124 9.56 4.11 5.85
C CYS A 124 10.25 3.08 4.96
N VAL A 125 11.13 3.48 4.04
CA VAL A 125 11.77 2.59 3.07
C VAL A 125 13.24 2.35 3.37
N ILE A 126 13.81 1.34 2.70
CA ILE A 126 15.26 1.10 2.59
C ILE A 126 15.66 1.55 1.19
N VAL A 127 16.69 2.36 1.07
CA VAL A 127 17.16 2.82 -0.25
C VAL A 127 18.31 1.95 -0.72
N LYS A 128 18.06 1.14 -1.75
CA LYS A 128 19.08 0.30 -2.40
C LYS A 128 18.63 -0.05 -3.82
N ASN A 129 19.53 0.09 -4.78
CA ASN A 129 19.22 -0.13 -6.19
C ASN A 129 19.62 -1.54 -6.64
N TYR A 130 18.63 -2.31 -7.10
CA TYR A 130 18.78 -3.63 -7.73
C TYR A 130 18.20 -3.66 -9.15
N GLY A 131 17.93 -2.50 -9.74
CA GLY A 131 17.34 -2.33 -11.06
C GLY A 131 16.04 -1.53 -11.02
N SER A 132 15.67 -0.93 -12.14
CA SER A 132 14.49 -0.05 -12.26
C SER A 132 13.37 -0.62 -13.12
N ASP A 133 13.56 -1.81 -13.68
CA ASP A 133 12.59 -2.52 -14.50
C ASP A 133 12.87 -4.03 -14.48
N ALA A 134 11.96 -4.82 -15.05
CA ALA A 134 12.05 -6.28 -15.02
C ALA A 134 13.26 -6.85 -15.76
N ASN A 135 13.77 -6.18 -16.79
CA ASN A 135 14.88 -6.68 -17.61
C ASN A 135 16.25 -6.41 -16.96
N HIS A 136 16.33 -5.37 -16.13
CA HIS A 136 17.57 -4.96 -15.46
C HIS A 136 17.53 -5.26 -13.96
N PHE A 137 16.61 -6.12 -13.51
CA PHE A 137 16.51 -6.52 -12.12
C PHE A 137 17.56 -7.54 -11.74
N ASP A 138 18.42 -7.18 -10.80
CA ASP A 138 19.45 -8.06 -10.24
C ASP A 138 18.88 -8.81 -9.02
N GLU A 139 18.00 -9.79 -9.31
CA GLU A 139 17.36 -10.64 -8.30
C GLU A 139 18.39 -11.40 -7.46
N ALA A 140 19.42 -11.95 -8.10
CA ALA A 140 20.44 -12.72 -7.41
C ALA A 140 21.19 -11.88 -6.36
N ARG A 141 21.53 -10.66 -6.71
CA ARG A 141 22.19 -9.73 -5.78
C ARG A 141 21.24 -9.28 -4.67
N LEU A 142 19.95 -8.98 -4.97
CA LEU A 142 18.97 -8.66 -3.94
C LEU A 142 18.90 -9.79 -2.91
N LEU A 143 18.75 -11.03 -3.36
CA LEU A 143 18.62 -12.19 -2.48
C LEU A 143 19.90 -12.44 -1.65
N ALA A 144 21.07 -12.26 -2.24
CA ALA A 144 22.34 -12.39 -1.54
C ALA A 144 22.56 -11.30 -0.46
N GLU A 145 22.11 -10.08 -0.72
CA GLU A 145 22.22 -8.94 0.20
C GLU A 145 21.03 -8.85 1.18
N LEU A 146 19.95 -9.61 0.97
CA LEU A 146 18.71 -9.52 1.78
C LEU A 146 18.94 -9.60 3.28
N PRO A 147 19.81 -10.47 3.84
CA PRO A 147 20.06 -10.51 5.28
C PRO A 147 20.68 -9.23 5.85
N GLN A 148 21.20 -8.35 5.01
CA GLN A 148 21.80 -7.07 5.40
C GLN A 148 20.73 -5.96 5.49
N HIS A 149 19.55 -6.18 4.91
CA HIS A 149 18.45 -5.23 4.91
C HIS A 149 17.62 -5.38 6.18
N THR A 150 18.01 -4.63 7.21
CA THR A 150 17.30 -4.60 8.48
C THR A 150 16.59 -3.27 8.66
N LYS A 151 15.35 -3.33 9.09
CA LYS A 151 14.60 -2.17 9.52
C LYS A 151 13.76 -2.53 10.75
N VAL A 152 13.79 -1.67 11.75
CA VAL A 152 12.88 -1.82 12.89
C VAL A 152 11.45 -1.50 12.45
N ASP A 153 10.46 -2.03 13.16
CA ASP A 153 9.06 -1.67 12.93
C ASP A 153 8.86 -0.17 13.04
N TRP A 154 8.01 0.38 12.17
CA TRP A 154 7.78 1.81 12.06
C TRP A 154 6.30 2.17 12.11
N CYS A 155 5.98 3.37 12.57
CA CYS A 155 4.63 3.89 12.67
C CYS A 155 4.14 4.45 11.33
N GLY A 156 2.83 4.39 11.10
CA GLY A 156 2.16 5.08 10.02
C GLY A 156 2.05 4.28 8.72
N ALA A 157 1.79 2.97 8.84
CA ALA A 157 1.41 2.14 7.71
C ALA A 157 0.32 2.84 6.87
N THR A 158 0.57 3.00 5.58
CA THR A 158 -0.31 3.75 4.68
C THR A 158 -0.22 3.18 3.26
N TRP A 159 0.99 2.96 2.73
CA TRP A 159 1.22 2.53 1.35
C TRP A 159 1.38 1.02 1.19
N PRO A 160 1.09 0.48 -0.01
CA PRO A 160 1.34 -0.92 -0.31
C PRO A 160 2.82 -1.32 -0.10
N PRO A 161 3.03 -2.61 0.26
CA PRO A 161 2.01 -3.62 0.52
C PRO A 161 1.26 -3.33 1.81
N THR A 162 -0.08 -3.28 1.76
CA THR A 162 -0.91 -3.02 2.94
C THR A 162 -1.86 -4.16 3.22
N LEU A 163 -1.87 -4.62 4.46
CA LEU A 163 -2.71 -5.70 4.96
C LEU A 163 -3.75 -5.16 5.94
N VAL A 164 -5.02 -5.47 5.70
CA VAL A 164 -6.14 -5.11 6.57
C VAL A 164 -7.12 -6.29 6.66
N SER A 165 -7.96 -6.31 7.69
CA SER A 165 -9.09 -7.23 7.75
C SER A 165 -10.08 -6.94 6.62
N LYS A 166 -10.54 -7.99 5.92
CA LYS A 166 -11.60 -7.89 4.90
C LYS A 166 -12.86 -7.24 5.44
N ARG A 167 -13.24 -7.57 6.68
CA ARG A 167 -14.37 -6.97 7.37
C ARG A 167 -14.25 -5.44 7.43
N TRP A 168 -13.07 -4.93 7.81
CA TRP A 168 -12.85 -3.49 7.93
C TRP A 168 -12.66 -2.81 6.59
N TRP A 169 -12.08 -3.48 5.59
CA TRP A 169 -12.06 -2.99 4.21
C TRP A 169 -13.47 -2.59 3.76
N PHE A 170 -14.43 -3.52 3.86
CA PHE A 170 -15.80 -3.27 3.43
C PHE A 170 -16.56 -2.32 4.35
N LYS A 171 -16.35 -2.40 5.67
CA LYS A 171 -17.04 -1.53 6.64
C LYS A 171 -16.72 -0.05 6.44
N VAL A 172 -15.48 0.28 6.05
CA VAL A 172 -15.08 1.66 5.74
C VAL A 172 -15.28 2.03 4.26
N GLY A 173 -15.76 1.10 3.43
CA GLY A 173 -16.09 1.29 2.02
C GLY A 173 -14.90 1.30 1.07
N GLY A 174 -13.83 0.54 1.36
CA GLY A 174 -12.65 0.40 0.49
C GLY A 174 -11.98 1.74 0.18
N TYR A 175 -11.43 1.88 -1.01
CA TYR A 175 -10.84 3.14 -1.50
C TYR A 175 -11.93 4.07 -2.04
N SER A 176 -11.88 5.35 -1.68
CA SER A 176 -12.90 6.32 -2.09
C SER A 176 -12.69 6.75 -3.54
N SER A 177 -13.72 6.57 -4.38
CA SER A 177 -13.64 6.83 -5.83
C SER A 177 -13.35 8.29 -6.19
N GLU A 178 -13.71 9.24 -5.34
CA GLU A 178 -13.40 10.66 -5.53
C GLU A 178 -11.90 10.94 -5.56
N PHE A 179 -11.04 10.05 -5.02
CA PHE A 179 -9.59 10.18 -5.12
C PHE A 179 -9.01 9.55 -6.40
N SER A 180 -9.84 9.05 -7.31
CA SER A 180 -9.34 8.55 -8.60
C SER A 180 -8.64 9.65 -9.39
N PRO A 181 -7.52 9.39 -10.08
CA PRO A 181 -6.91 8.08 -10.33
C PRO A 181 -6.09 7.51 -9.17
N GLY A 182 -5.83 8.25 -8.05
CA GLY A 182 -5.17 7.64 -6.91
C GLY A 182 -4.39 8.56 -5.98
N MET A 183 -4.17 9.83 -6.28
CA MET A 183 -3.40 10.71 -5.40
C MET A 183 -4.12 10.91 -4.05
N SER A 184 -3.40 10.62 -2.94
CA SER A 184 -3.89 10.64 -1.56
C SER A 184 -4.97 9.61 -1.20
N SER A 185 -5.24 8.63 -2.06
CA SER A 185 -6.22 7.58 -1.80
C SER A 185 -5.81 6.66 -0.64
N ASP A 186 -4.52 6.34 -0.52
CA ASP A 186 -3.99 5.55 0.60
C ASP A 186 -4.18 6.28 1.94
N ASN A 187 -3.91 7.59 1.95
CA ASN A 187 -4.10 8.41 3.15
C ASN A 187 -5.58 8.57 3.50
N ASP A 188 -6.46 8.68 2.51
CA ASP A 188 -7.90 8.69 2.72
C ASP A 188 -8.37 7.37 3.35
N PHE A 189 -7.89 6.24 2.84
CA PHE A 189 -8.21 4.93 3.40
C PHE A 189 -7.71 4.79 4.84
N SER A 190 -6.49 5.22 5.14
CA SER A 190 -5.94 5.26 6.49
C SER A 190 -6.77 6.17 7.42
N MET A 191 -7.23 7.33 6.92
CA MET A 191 -8.06 8.24 7.70
C MET A 191 -9.44 7.64 8.00
N LYS A 192 -10.04 6.91 7.06
CA LYS A 192 -11.31 6.19 7.32
C LYS A 192 -11.15 5.14 8.42
N LEU A 193 -10.07 4.38 8.39
CA LEU A 193 -9.75 3.44 9.45
C LEU A 193 -9.50 4.14 10.80
N TRP A 194 -8.80 5.26 10.80
CA TRP A 194 -8.59 6.06 12.01
C TRP A 194 -9.92 6.51 12.63
N HIS A 195 -10.82 7.05 11.82
CA HIS A 195 -12.18 7.43 12.26
C HIS A 195 -13.04 6.26 12.72
N ALA A 196 -12.78 5.06 12.20
CA ALA A 196 -13.41 3.84 12.68
C ALA A 196 -12.85 3.33 14.02
N GLY A 197 -11.86 4.04 14.59
CA GLY A 197 -11.21 3.69 15.87
C GLY A 197 -9.90 2.90 15.73
N CYS A 198 -9.38 2.69 14.52
CA CYS A 198 -8.08 2.05 14.34
C CYS A 198 -6.97 2.90 14.96
N ARG A 199 -6.09 2.24 15.73
CA ARG A 199 -4.87 2.83 16.28
C ARG A 199 -3.64 1.99 15.99
N ILE A 200 -3.79 0.91 15.22
CA ILE A 200 -2.68 0.06 14.77
C ILE A 200 -2.41 0.37 13.30
N PHE A 201 -1.40 1.20 13.07
CA PHE A 201 -0.85 1.53 11.74
C PHE A 201 0.64 1.23 11.78
N LEU A 202 0.99 -0.05 11.57
CA LEU A 202 2.33 -0.56 11.81
C LEU A 202 3.00 -1.01 10.53
N GLY A 203 4.17 -0.45 10.24
CA GLY A 203 5.09 -0.95 9.23
C GLY A 203 5.94 -2.07 9.82
N VAL A 204 5.92 -3.23 9.16
CA VAL A 204 6.66 -4.42 9.59
C VAL A 204 8.04 -4.40 8.96
N GLY A 205 9.06 -4.21 9.80
CA GLY A 205 10.44 -4.03 9.36
C GLY A 205 10.98 -5.19 8.55
N ASP A 206 10.65 -6.41 8.97
CA ASP A 206 11.14 -7.66 8.38
C ASP A 206 10.31 -8.16 7.17
N SER A 207 9.15 -7.55 6.90
CA SER A 207 8.35 -7.85 5.71
C SER A 207 8.86 -7.05 4.52
N LEU A 208 9.83 -7.59 3.78
CA LEU A 208 10.53 -6.86 2.74
C LEU A 208 9.95 -7.11 1.36
N VAL A 209 9.77 -6.04 0.59
CA VAL A 209 9.44 -6.08 -0.85
C VAL A 209 10.34 -5.11 -1.61
N TYR A 210 10.80 -5.48 -2.81
CA TYR A 210 11.48 -4.55 -3.70
C TYR A 210 10.47 -3.82 -4.58
N HIS A 211 10.45 -2.50 -4.56
CA HIS A 211 9.52 -1.66 -5.31
C HIS A 211 10.26 -0.93 -6.43
N PHE A 212 9.93 -1.23 -7.68
CA PHE A 212 10.62 -0.69 -8.86
C PHE A 212 10.41 0.80 -9.08
N GLN A 213 9.44 1.40 -8.42
CA GLN A 213 9.06 2.82 -8.56
C GLN A 213 8.75 3.19 -10.03
N CYS A 214 8.00 2.33 -10.72
CA CYS A 214 7.66 2.56 -12.12
C CYS A 214 6.75 3.78 -12.30
N LYS A 215 7.06 4.59 -13.32
CA LYS A 215 6.37 5.85 -13.58
C LYS A 215 5.04 5.68 -14.33
N SER A 216 4.21 4.69 -14.00
CA SER A 216 2.86 4.58 -14.54
C SER A 216 2.02 5.83 -14.22
N THR A 217 2.24 6.41 -13.04
CA THR A 217 1.60 7.68 -12.61
C THR A 217 1.97 8.89 -13.47
N GLY A 218 3.04 8.85 -14.25
CA GLY A 218 3.42 9.91 -15.19
C GLY A 218 2.53 9.98 -16.44
N LYS A 219 1.79 8.90 -16.74
CA LYS A 219 0.91 8.78 -17.91
C LYS A 219 -0.54 9.21 -17.60
N VAL A 220 -0.87 9.51 -16.35
CA VAL A 220 -2.24 9.81 -15.90
C VAL A 220 -2.38 11.29 -15.55
N LYS A 221 -3.50 11.91 -15.94
CA LYS A 221 -3.86 13.22 -15.40
C LYS A 221 -4.16 13.08 -13.91
N LYS A 222 -3.24 13.56 -13.07
CA LYS A 222 -3.34 13.45 -11.61
C LYS A 222 -4.49 14.30 -11.09
N ASN A 223 -5.21 13.77 -10.09
CA ASN A 223 -6.10 14.57 -9.27
C ASN A 223 -5.30 15.43 -8.27
N ASP A 224 -5.91 16.51 -7.76
CA ASP A 224 -5.35 17.25 -6.61
C ASP A 224 -5.74 16.56 -5.30
N GLY A 225 -5.14 15.39 -5.05
CA GLY A 225 -5.45 14.56 -3.88
C GLY A 225 -5.23 15.28 -2.56
N GLY A 226 -4.20 16.14 -2.47
CA GLY A 226 -3.94 16.91 -1.27
C GLY A 226 -5.06 17.91 -0.94
N ARG A 227 -5.63 18.56 -1.95
CA ARG A 227 -6.78 19.44 -1.82
C ARG A 227 -8.05 18.67 -1.48
N GLN A 228 -8.28 17.55 -2.18
CA GLN A 228 -9.42 16.67 -1.90
C GLN A 228 -9.40 16.15 -0.46
N PHE A 229 -8.23 15.71 0.02
CA PHE A 229 -8.04 15.27 1.40
C PHE A 229 -8.35 16.40 2.39
N LEU A 230 -7.84 17.60 2.14
CA LEU A 230 -8.10 18.78 2.98
C LEU A 230 -9.60 19.11 3.05
N HIS A 231 -10.30 19.10 1.91
CA HIS A 231 -11.74 19.37 1.86
C HIS A 231 -12.57 18.32 2.59
N LYS A 232 -12.25 17.03 2.39
CA LYS A 232 -12.97 15.92 2.99
C LYS A 232 -12.78 15.88 4.51
N TRP A 233 -11.53 15.99 4.98
CA TRP A 233 -11.18 15.72 6.37
C TRP A 233 -10.93 16.98 7.23
N GLY A 234 -10.89 18.15 6.62
CA GLY A 234 -10.68 19.42 7.33
C GLY A 234 -9.26 19.64 7.82
N MET A 235 -8.32 18.74 7.48
CA MET A 235 -6.90 18.86 7.80
C MET A 235 -6.03 18.47 6.59
N ARG A 236 -4.81 19.01 6.54
CA ARG A 236 -3.83 18.64 5.52
C ARG A 236 -3.35 17.21 5.76
N GLN A 237 -3.11 16.48 4.69
CA GLN A 237 -2.54 15.13 4.75
C GLN A 237 -1.27 15.07 5.61
N SER A 238 -0.36 16.05 5.44
CA SER A 238 0.89 16.10 6.21
C SER A 238 0.68 16.25 7.72
N VAL A 239 -0.42 16.86 8.16
CA VAL A 239 -0.78 16.95 9.59
C VAL A 239 -1.21 15.57 10.10
N PHE A 240 -2.03 14.86 9.34
CA PHE A 240 -2.43 13.50 9.68
C PHE A 240 -1.22 12.56 9.75
N ASP A 241 -0.38 12.57 8.73
CA ASP A 241 0.81 11.73 8.66
C ASP A 241 1.78 11.97 9.83
N HIS A 242 1.97 13.25 10.20
CA HIS A 242 2.97 13.61 11.20
C HIS A 242 2.47 13.43 12.64
N TYR A 243 1.29 13.97 12.96
CA TYR A 243 0.81 14.02 14.36
C TYR A 243 -0.02 12.81 14.75
N PHE A 244 -0.79 12.24 13.82
CA PHE A 244 -1.68 11.12 14.09
C PHE A 244 -0.99 9.79 13.79
N LEU A 245 -0.47 9.61 12.59
CA LEU A 245 0.18 8.38 12.19
C LEU A 245 1.64 8.28 12.65
N ARG A 246 2.30 9.38 13.02
CA ARG A 246 3.72 9.43 13.39
C ARG A 246 4.62 8.73 12.37
N ARG A 247 4.30 8.90 11.09
CA ARG A 247 4.86 8.14 9.98
C ARG A 247 6.38 8.15 9.95
N GLY A 248 6.97 6.93 9.90
CA GLY A 248 8.41 6.71 9.85
C GLY A 248 9.13 6.77 11.19
N GLN A 249 8.44 7.09 12.30
CA GLN A 249 9.02 6.95 13.63
C GLN A 249 9.11 5.47 14.00
N ILE A 250 10.10 5.13 14.84
CA ILE A 250 10.24 3.77 15.37
C ILE A 250 9.00 3.43 16.20
N ALA A 251 8.39 2.28 15.90
CA ALA A 251 7.26 1.79 16.67
C ALA A 251 7.75 1.27 18.04
N ARG A 252 7.24 1.85 19.12
CA ARG A 252 7.55 1.43 20.49
C ARG A 252 6.51 0.45 21.06
N GLY A 253 5.48 0.14 20.29
CA GLY A 253 4.38 -0.76 20.62
C GLY A 253 3.52 -1.01 19.38
N LEU A 254 2.43 -1.75 19.54
CA LEU A 254 1.54 -2.07 18.42
C LEU A 254 0.57 -0.92 18.10
N GLN A 255 0.18 -0.14 19.10
CA GLN A 255 -0.83 0.91 18.98
C GLN A 255 -0.21 2.30 19.04
N LEU A 256 -0.79 3.19 18.27
CA LEU A 256 -0.55 4.64 18.36
C LEU A 256 -1.45 5.22 19.45
N ASP A 257 -0.88 6.08 20.26
CA ASP A 257 -1.65 6.93 21.16
C ASP A 257 -2.37 8.04 20.38
N GLU A 258 -3.39 8.64 20.99
CA GLU A 258 -3.97 9.89 20.47
C GLU A 258 -2.87 10.95 20.32
N PRO A 259 -2.97 11.83 19.33
CA PRO A 259 -2.00 12.91 19.18
C PRO A 259 -1.98 13.79 20.43
N GLU A 260 -0.77 14.14 20.87
CA GLU A 260 -0.61 15.06 22.00
C GLU A 260 -1.28 16.40 21.70
N ASP A 261 -2.01 16.92 22.68
CA ASP A 261 -2.69 18.21 22.61
C ASP A 261 -1.69 19.36 22.77
N THR A 262 -0.99 19.68 21.67
CA THR A 262 0.06 20.70 21.65
C THR A 262 -0.39 21.98 20.94
N ARG A 263 0.20 23.12 21.33
CA ARG A 263 -0.03 24.41 20.63
C ARG A 263 0.32 24.31 19.15
N GLU A 264 1.35 23.53 18.81
CA GLU A 264 1.78 23.32 17.42
C GLU A 264 0.71 22.57 16.62
N LEU A 265 0.15 21.48 17.16
CA LEU A 265 -0.94 20.75 16.51
C LEU A 265 -2.16 21.66 16.28
N HIS A 266 -2.58 22.43 17.31
CA HIS A 266 -3.67 23.39 17.17
C HIS A 266 -3.41 24.41 16.07
N TRP A 267 -2.20 24.95 16.00
CA TRP A 267 -1.81 25.88 14.96
C TRP A 267 -1.86 25.26 13.57
N GLN A 268 -1.38 24.02 13.41
CA GLN A 268 -1.43 23.29 12.13
C GLN A 268 -2.88 22.97 11.70
N LEU A 269 -3.75 22.63 12.65
CA LEU A 269 -5.17 22.43 12.38
C LEU A 269 -5.87 23.75 11.98
N LEU A 270 -5.57 24.85 12.66
CA LEU A 270 -6.09 26.17 12.30
C LEU A 270 -5.64 26.58 10.89
N ARG A 271 -4.35 26.44 10.57
CA ARG A 271 -3.83 26.68 9.21
C ARG A 271 -4.52 25.81 8.16
N SER A 272 -4.84 24.56 8.49
CA SER A 272 -5.58 23.67 7.60
C SER A 272 -7.00 24.17 7.34
N ARG A 273 -7.70 24.62 8.39
CA ARG A 273 -9.06 25.21 8.28
C ARG A 273 -9.06 26.49 7.45
N LEU A 274 -8.10 27.39 7.69
CA LEU A 274 -7.93 28.61 6.88
C LEU A 274 -7.64 28.28 5.41
N LYS A 275 -6.73 27.34 5.14
CA LYS A 275 -6.43 26.91 3.77
C LYS A 275 -7.66 26.32 3.10
N ARG A 276 -8.46 25.51 3.81
CA ARG A 276 -9.71 24.93 3.29
C ARG A 276 -10.73 26.02 2.93
N ALA A 277 -10.83 27.08 3.72
CA ALA A 277 -11.77 28.17 3.48
C ALA A 277 -11.36 29.05 2.29
N LEU A 278 -10.07 29.06 1.92
CA LEU A 278 -9.50 29.88 0.84
C LEU A 278 -9.30 29.08 -0.47
N SER A 279 -9.53 27.78 -0.50
CA SER A 279 -9.32 26.88 -1.64
C SER A 279 -10.62 26.36 -2.21
#